data_e0a67c8c911db7c2c469264b0ddfff40
#
_entry.id   e0a67c8c911db7c2c469264b0ddfff40
#
_cell.length_a   1.000
_cell.length_b   1.000
_cell.length_c   1.000
_cell.angle_alpha   90.00
_cell.angle_beta   90.00
_cell.angle_gamma   90.00
#
_symmetry.space_group_name_H-M   'P 1'
#
loop_
_entity.id
_entity.type
_entity.pdbx_description
1 polymer ?
#
loop_
_entity_poly.entity_id
_entity_poly.type
_entity_poly.pdbx_seq_one_letter_code
_entity_poly.pdbx_strand_id
1 'polypeptide(L)'
;DISPGSEIVAFHWLAVGPDLNEVIELENKIRERGPESFITRTHNYWYRWVNKQQQDFGDLSAELVDLYKRSLLVLRTQIDYDGAIIAANDADVEHFSRDSYSYMWPRDGALVANALSHAGYSEITRMFYDFCNAVLRPDGFLMHKYNPDRSWGSSWHPWVDRDGNPQLAIQEDETALVLYSLWQHYRVFDDIEFVAPHYRTLVTPAADFLVSYREPYTRLPGPSYDLWEERRGILTYTTSTIYAGLDAAANFSAIFGEGELATRYRAAADEIKRATQRYLWDEERGHFLRMITVDRDGTIHKDATLDSSLCGLFQFGMFPATDELIERTMQQLEQTLWVKTQAGGMPRYENDYYYQVTHDLSQAQGNPWFICTLWLAQYKIARASTIEELHEALPLLEWALRHALPSGVMAEQVNPFTSEPLSVSPLTWSHAEFVLTVRWYIGKYHRFAPKIDPRRT
;
A
#
# COMPACT_ATOMS: atom_id res chain seq x y z
N ASP A 1 -32.82 -41.94 -0.40
CA ASP A 1 -32.28 -42.44 -1.69
C ASP A 1 -32.61 -41.43 -2.80
N ILE A 2 -31.63 -41.17 -3.67
CA ILE A 2 -31.79 -40.30 -4.84
C ILE A 2 -31.98 -41.22 -6.05
N SER A 3 -33.03 -41.03 -6.82
CA SER A 3 -33.28 -41.81 -8.03
C SER A 3 -32.24 -41.54 -9.10
N PRO A 4 -31.89 -42.54 -9.98
CA PRO A 4 -30.95 -42.31 -11.06
C PRO A 4 -31.38 -41.16 -11.97
N GLY A 5 -30.47 -40.19 -12.19
CA GLY A 5 -30.75 -39.00 -13.01
C GLY A 5 -31.48 -37.86 -12.30
N SER A 6 -31.76 -37.99 -10.99
CA SER A 6 -32.35 -36.91 -10.16
C SER A 6 -31.32 -36.24 -9.30
N GLU A 7 -31.61 -34.99 -8.91
CA GLU A 7 -30.77 -34.14 -8.06
C GLU A 7 -31.56 -33.74 -6.79
N ILE A 8 -30.90 -33.72 -5.65
CA ILE A 8 -31.43 -33.19 -4.40
C ILE A 8 -30.45 -32.14 -3.89
N VAL A 9 -30.96 -30.94 -3.59
CA VAL A 9 -30.19 -29.85 -3.00
C VAL A 9 -30.51 -29.78 -1.51
N ALA A 10 -29.46 -29.77 -0.68
CA ALA A 10 -29.58 -29.57 0.77
C ALA A 10 -28.78 -28.32 1.16
N PHE A 11 -29.37 -27.51 2.05
CA PHE A 11 -28.71 -26.32 2.58
C PHE A 11 -28.29 -26.54 4.02
N HIS A 12 -27.08 -26.10 4.32
CA HIS A 12 -26.58 -25.96 5.68
C HIS A 12 -26.19 -24.50 5.93
N TRP A 13 -26.56 -23.97 7.07
CA TRP A 13 -26.19 -22.61 7.46
C TRP A 13 -25.77 -22.54 8.92
N LEU A 14 -24.99 -21.52 9.26
CA LEU A 14 -24.57 -21.18 10.61
C LEU A 14 -25.05 -19.77 10.90
N ALA A 15 -25.80 -19.58 12.00
CA ALA A 15 -26.16 -18.27 12.49
C ALA A 15 -25.28 -17.91 13.70
N VAL A 16 -24.70 -16.71 13.68
CA VAL A 16 -23.88 -16.16 14.76
C VAL A 16 -24.42 -14.81 15.16
N GLY A 17 -24.53 -14.55 16.44
CA GLY A 17 -25.00 -13.29 17.00
C GLY A 17 -24.47 -13.10 18.43
N PRO A 18 -24.58 -11.89 19.00
CA PRO A 18 -24.12 -11.58 20.35
C PRO A 18 -24.89 -12.29 21.44
N ASP A 19 -26.16 -12.69 21.19
CA ASP A 19 -26.98 -13.44 22.11
C ASP A 19 -27.90 -14.44 21.40
N LEU A 20 -28.54 -15.32 22.20
CA LEU A 20 -29.41 -16.38 21.70
C LEU A 20 -30.67 -15.84 20.98
N ASN A 21 -31.20 -14.70 21.40
CA ASN A 21 -32.40 -14.14 20.77
C ASN A 21 -32.13 -13.69 19.35
N GLU A 22 -30.99 -13.03 19.12
CA GLU A 22 -30.57 -12.61 17.79
C GLU A 22 -30.31 -13.82 16.89
N VAL A 23 -29.63 -14.86 17.39
CA VAL A 23 -29.43 -16.12 16.66
C VAL A 23 -30.72 -16.76 16.24
N ILE A 24 -31.74 -16.84 17.15
CA ILE A 24 -33.06 -17.38 16.84
C ILE A 24 -33.76 -16.52 15.77
N GLU A 25 -33.65 -15.19 15.89
CA GLU A 25 -34.25 -14.28 14.91
C GLU A 25 -33.62 -14.46 13.52
N LEU A 26 -32.32 -14.60 13.45
CA LEU A 26 -31.59 -14.85 12.20
C LEU A 26 -32.01 -16.19 11.59
N GLU A 27 -32.11 -17.25 12.40
CA GLU A 27 -32.55 -18.57 11.94
C GLU A 27 -33.98 -18.52 11.39
N ASN A 28 -34.89 -17.89 12.08
CA ASN A 28 -36.26 -17.73 11.63
C ASN A 28 -36.34 -16.98 10.30
N LYS A 29 -35.57 -15.90 10.12
CA LYS A 29 -35.48 -15.15 8.87
C LYS A 29 -34.96 -16.02 7.70
N ILE A 30 -33.99 -16.92 7.95
CA ILE A 30 -33.50 -17.84 6.92
C ILE A 30 -34.57 -18.86 6.54
N ARG A 31 -35.28 -19.43 7.52
CA ARG A 31 -36.38 -20.40 7.28
C ARG A 31 -37.54 -19.78 6.52
N GLU A 32 -37.93 -18.56 6.87
CA GLU A 32 -39.06 -17.86 6.24
C GLU A 32 -38.79 -17.46 4.80
N ARG A 33 -37.55 -17.01 4.49
CA ARG A 33 -37.18 -16.49 3.17
C ARG A 33 -36.60 -17.53 2.22
N GLY A 34 -36.18 -18.66 2.78
CA GLY A 34 -35.44 -19.70 2.08
C GLY A 34 -33.93 -19.32 1.86
N PRO A 35 -33.04 -20.30 2.02
CA PRO A 35 -31.58 -20.07 1.90
C PRO A 35 -31.16 -19.57 0.52
N GLU A 36 -31.82 -19.99 -0.55
CA GLU A 36 -31.54 -19.53 -1.93
C GLU A 36 -31.70 -18.03 -2.08
N SER A 37 -32.67 -17.44 -1.37
CA SER A 37 -32.89 -15.98 -1.42
C SER A 37 -31.69 -15.22 -0.83
N PHE A 38 -31.03 -15.76 0.21
CA PHE A 38 -29.84 -15.18 0.80
C PHE A 38 -28.63 -15.32 -0.13
N ILE A 39 -28.44 -16.46 -0.78
CA ILE A 39 -27.39 -16.67 -1.78
C ILE A 39 -27.55 -15.67 -2.92
N THR A 40 -28.77 -15.59 -3.50
CA THR A 40 -29.06 -14.66 -4.60
C THR A 40 -28.85 -13.20 -4.19
N ARG A 41 -29.31 -12.81 -2.99
CA ARG A 41 -29.13 -11.46 -2.46
C ARG A 41 -27.67 -11.14 -2.27
N THR A 42 -26.89 -12.04 -1.69
CA THR A 42 -25.45 -11.87 -1.48
C THR A 42 -24.70 -11.73 -2.81
N HIS A 43 -25.01 -12.60 -3.77
CA HIS A 43 -24.48 -12.53 -5.13
C HIS A 43 -24.77 -11.15 -5.77
N ASN A 44 -26.04 -10.73 -5.75
CA ASN A 44 -26.44 -9.46 -6.35
C ASN A 44 -25.80 -8.25 -5.67
N TYR A 45 -25.64 -8.29 -4.33
CA TYR A 45 -24.94 -7.24 -3.57
C TYR A 45 -23.50 -7.10 -4.06
N TRP A 46 -22.72 -8.20 -4.05
CA TRP A 46 -21.31 -8.18 -4.42
C TRP A 46 -21.11 -7.91 -5.91
N TYR A 47 -21.97 -8.45 -6.78
CA TYR A 47 -21.94 -8.14 -8.19
C TYR A 47 -22.09 -6.63 -8.45
N ARG A 48 -23.07 -5.99 -7.79
CA ARG A 48 -23.26 -4.53 -7.91
C ARG A 48 -22.13 -3.76 -7.28
N TRP A 49 -21.58 -4.25 -6.19
CA TRP A 49 -20.51 -3.58 -5.47
C TRP A 49 -19.25 -3.50 -6.34
N VAL A 50 -18.79 -4.58 -6.95
CA VAL A 50 -17.59 -4.58 -7.83
C VAL A 50 -17.82 -3.92 -9.18
N ASN A 51 -19.08 -3.78 -9.61
CA ASN A 51 -19.46 -3.11 -10.86
C ASN A 51 -20.15 -1.76 -10.60
N LYS A 52 -19.83 -1.12 -9.47
CA LYS A 52 -20.41 0.16 -9.06
C LYS A 52 -20.24 1.27 -10.12
N GLN A 53 -19.14 1.24 -10.84
CA GLN A 53 -18.86 2.11 -11.96
C GLN A 53 -18.73 1.29 -13.25
N GLN A 54 -19.38 1.73 -14.32
CA GLN A 54 -19.05 1.25 -15.65
C GLN A 54 -17.66 1.77 -15.99
N GLN A 55 -16.70 0.86 -16.03
CA GLN A 55 -15.31 1.18 -16.30
C GLN A 55 -14.87 0.57 -17.61
N ASP A 56 -14.28 1.38 -18.47
CA ASP A 56 -13.54 0.92 -19.62
C ASP A 56 -12.14 0.48 -19.17
N PHE A 57 -11.83 -0.79 -19.34
CA PHE A 57 -10.54 -1.39 -18.97
C PHE A 57 -9.51 -1.35 -20.11
N GLY A 58 -9.85 -0.66 -21.22
CA GLY A 58 -8.94 -0.54 -22.37
C GLY A 58 -8.66 -1.89 -23.03
N ASP A 59 -7.38 -2.20 -23.18
CA ASP A 59 -6.90 -3.45 -23.80
C ASP A 59 -6.50 -4.55 -22.81
N LEU A 60 -6.82 -4.38 -21.51
CA LEU A 60 -6.57 -5.42 -20.52
C LEU A 60 -7.38 -6.68 -20.80
N SER A 61 -6.76 -7.86 -20.60
CA SER A 61 -7.43 -9.14 -20.76
C SER A 61 -8.58 -9.33 -19.77
N ALA A 62 -9.54 -10.19 -20.11
CA ALA A 62 -10.67 -10.51 -19.24
C ALA A 62 -10.21 -11.07 -17.90
N GLU A 63 -9.16 -11.88 -17.89
CA GLU A 63 -8.57 -12.49 -16.69
C GLU A 63 -7.96 -11.43 -15.75
N LEU A 64 -7.28 -10.41 -16.29
CA LEU A 64 -6.78 -9.30 -15.49
C LEU A 64 -7.92 -8.46 -14.90
N VAL A 65 -8.99 -8.25 -15.64
CA VAL A 65 -10.21 -7.57 -15.16
C VAL A 65 -10.89 -8.37 -14.06
N ASP A 66 -10.96 -9.69 -14.21
CA ASP A 66 -11.53 -10.56 -13.17
C ASP A 66 -10.67 -10.57 -11.90
N LEU A 67 -9.35 -10.60 -12.01
CA LEU A 67 -8.45 -10.48 -10.86
C LEU A 67 -8.59 -9.10 -10.18
N TYR A 68 -8.75 -8.01 -10.95
CA TYR A 68 -9.02 -6.68 -10.41
C TYR A 68 -10.31 -6.67 -9.57
N LYS A 69 -11.40 -7.22 -10.11
CA LYS A 69 -12.68 -7.31 -9.38
C LYS A 69 -12.57 -8.21 -8.15
N ARG A 70 -11.86 -9.32 -8.26
CA ARG A 70 -11.57 -10.22 -7.13
C ARG A 70 -10.77 -9.49 -6.05
N SER A 71 -9.76 -8.73 -6.42
CA SER A 71 -8.95 -7.94 -5.48
C SER A 71 -9.81 -6.92 -4.71
N LEU A 72 -10.76 -6.25 -5.37
CA LEU A 72 -11.70 -5.36 -4.69
C LEU A 72 -12.54 -6.11 -3.62
N LEU A 73 -13.01 -7.33 -3.92
CA LEU A 73 -13.74 -8.15 -2.96
C LEU A 73 -12.87 -8.54 -1.77
N VAL A 74 -11.62 -8.96 -2.02
CA VAL A 74 -10.66 -9.29 -0.96
C VAL A 74 -10.42 -8.07 -0.08
N LEU A 75 -10.11 -6.91 -0.66
CA LEU A 75 -9.90 -5.66 0.09
C LEU A 75 -11.09 -5.35 1.01
N ARG A 76 -12.32 -5.49 0.52
CA ARG A 76 -13.50 -5.21 1.35
C ARG A 76 -13.61 -6.14 2.56
N THR A 77 -13.14 -7.37 2.47
CA THR A 77 -13.17 -8.33 3.59
C THR A 77 -12.12 -8.04 4.68
N GLN A 78 -11.14 -7.19 4.40
CA GLN A 78 -10.09 -6.81 5.33
C GLN A 78 -10.38 -5.49 6.06
N ILE A 79 -11.56 -4.92 5.88
CA ILE A 79 -11.95 -3.61 6.44
C ILE A 79 -13.15 -3.82 7.38
N ASP A 80 -13.00 -3.39 8.62
CA ASP A 80 -14.05 -3.46 9.61
C ASP A 80 -15.04 -2.25 9.55
N TYR A 81 -16.00 -2.23 10.46
CA TYR A 81 -17.00 -1.16 10.52
C TYR A 81 -16.46 0.15 11.10
N ASP A 82 -15.38 0.11 11.87
CA ASP A 82 -14.77 1.27 12.51
C ASP A 82 -13.61 1.85 11.70
N GLY A 83 -13.35 1.30 10.49
CA GLY A 83 -12.41 1.80 9.51
C GLY A 83 -11.01 1.23 9.64
N ALA A 84 -10.77 0.26 10.52
CA ALA A 84 -9.48 -0.45 10.53
C ALA A 84 -9.34 -1.29 9.26
N ILE A 85 -8.19 -1.15 8.61
CA ILE A 85 -7.78 -1.96 7.44
C ILE A 85 -6.64 -2.84 7.90
N ILE A 86 -6.91 -4.13 8.13
CA ILE A 86 -5.88 -5.06 8.61
C ILE A 86 -4.98 -5.54 7.48
N ALA A 87 -3.72 -5.83 7.81
CA ALA A 87 -2.74 -6.29 6.81
C ALA A 87 -3.07 -7.70 6.28
N ALA A 88 -3.49 -8.60 7.15
CA ALA A 88 -4.03 -9.91 6.79
C ALA A 88 -4.82 -10.50 7.97
N ASN A 89 -5.66 -11.49 7.69
CA ASN A 89 -6.36 -12.28 8.72
C ASN A 89 -5.95 -13.76 8.69
N ASP A 90 -4.78 -14.05 8.16
CA ASP A 90 -4.19 -15.39 8.14
C ASP A 90 -3.53 -15.71 9.48
N ALA A 91 -3.88 -16.85 10.07
CA ALA A 91 -3.35 -17.32 11.34
C ALA A 91 -2.08 -18.19 11.21
N ASP A 92 -1.74 -18.66 10.02
CA ASP A 92 -0.60 -19.58 9.82
C ASP A 92 0.75 -18.92 10.13
N VAL A 93 0.85 -17.60 10.01
CA VAL A 93 2.04 -16.81 10.36
C VAL A 93 2.39 -16.88 11.83
N GLU A 94 1.42 -17.09 12.73
CA GLU A 94 1.66 -17.20 14.17
C GLU A 94 2.62 -18.33 14.54
N HIS A 95 2.70 -19.37 13.71
CA HIS A 95 3.65 -20.48 13.92
C HIS A 95 5.11 -20.05 13.74
N PHE A 96 5.38 -19.01 12.94
CA PHE A 96 6.72 -18.53 12.63
C PHE A 96 7.10 -17.27 13.41
N SER A 97 6.25 -16.26 13.39
CA SER A 97 6.56 -14.93 13.93
C SER A 97 6.15 -14.75 15.38
N ARG A 98 5.29 -15.61 15.93
CA ARG A 98 4.63 -15.48 17.24
C ARG A 98 3.82 -14.18 17.38
N ASP A 99 3.45 -13.59 16.25
CA ASP A 99 2.59 -12.41 16.15
C ASP A 99 1.66 -12.58 14.96
N SER A 100 0.65 -11.71 14.85
CA SER A 100 -0.40 -11.75 13.85
C SER A 100 -0.23 -10.61 12.86
N TYR A 101 -0.78 -10.78 11.66
CA TYR A 101 -0.99 -9.69 10.69
C TYR A 101 -2.39 -9.05 10.84
N SER A 102 -3.18 -9.48 11.82
CA SER A 102 -4.54 -8.95 12.08
C SER A 102 -4.54 -7.57 12.75
N TYR A 103 -3.52 -6.77 12.52
CA TYR A 103 -3.42 -5.38 12.93
C TYR A 103 -3.61 -4.42 11.76
N MET A 104 -3.97 -3.19 12.06
CA MET A 104 -3.95 -2.07 11.15
C MET A 104 -2.61 -1.32 11.26
N TRP A 105 -1.80 -1.36 10.22
CA TRP A 105 -0.67 -0.45 10.01
C TRP A 105 -1.18 0.78 9.26
N PRO A 106 -0.97 2.01 9.77
CA PRO A 106 -1.42 3.22 9.06
C PRO A 106 -0.86 3.35 7.64
N ARG A 107 0.37 2.91 7.39
CA ARG A 107 0.96 2.83 6.04
C ARG A 107 0.14 1.95 5.12
N ASP A 108 -0.08 0.70 5.53
CA ASP A 108 -0.84 -0.30 4.75
C ASP A 108 -2.25 0.20 4.50
N GLY A 109 -2.91 0.68 5.56
CA GLY A 109 -4.25 1.25 5.47
C GLY A 109 -4.32 2.45 4.52
N ALA A 110 -3.32 3.34 4.54
CA ALA A 110 -3.25 4.50 3.65
C ALA A 110 -3.09 4.11 2.17
N LEU A 111 -2.26 3.11 1.87
CA LEU A 111 -2.06 2.61 0.52
C LEU A 111 -3.31 1.89 0.00
N VAL A 112 -3.97 1.11 0.86
CA VAL A 112 -5.27 0.47 0.55
C VAL A 112 -6.35 1.53 0.31
N ALA A 113 -6.46 2.54 1.19
CA ALA A 113 -7.42 3.63 1.03
C ALA A 113 -7.16 4.43 -0.25
N ASN A 114 -5.89 4.65 -0.63
CA ASN A 114 -5.52 5.27 -1.90
C ASN A 114 -6.01 4.44 -3.10
N ALA A 115 -5.75 3.13 -3.11
CA ALA A 115 -6.21 2.24 -4.17
C ALA A 115 -7.74 2.22 -4.30
N LEU A 116 -8.45 2.13 -3.18
CA LEU A 116 -9.92 2.16 -3.14
C LEU A 116 -10.49 3.51 -3.56
N SER A 117 -9.83 4.62 -3.20
CA SER A 117 -10.22 5.96 -3.68
C SER A 117 -10.15 6.04 -5.21
N HIS A 118 -9.04 5.60 -5.81
CA HIS A 118 -8.88 5.54 -7.26
C HIS A 118 -9.87 4.57 -7.94
N ALA A 119 -10.34 3.55 -7.21
CA ALA A 119 -11.39 2.64 -7.68
C ALA A 119 -12.82 3.15 -7.42
N GLY A 120 -13.00 4.33 -6.79
CA GLY A 120 -14.30 4.98 -6.61
C GLY A 120 -15.06 4.62 -5.33
N TYR A 121 -14.39 4.14 -4.27
CA TYR A 121 -15.01 3.70 -3.01
C TYR A 121 -14.79 4.70 -1.87
N SER A 122 -15.46 5.85 -1.90
CA SER A 122 -15.29 6.92 -0.91
C SER A 122 -15.78 6.56 0.49
N GLU A 123 -16.91 5.86 0.61
CA GLU A 123 -17.54 5.60 1.91
C GLU A 123 -16.65 4.75 2.83
N ILE A 124 -15.93 3.78 2.27
CA ILE A 124 -15.04 2.90 3.02
C ILE A 124 -13.76 3.63 3.41
N THR A 125 -13.21 4.41 2.48
CA THR A 125 -11.96 5.14 2.73
C THR A 125 -12.12 6.25 3.74
N ARG A 126 -13.29 6.89 3.83
CA ARG A 126 -13.60 7.87 4.90
C ARG A 126 -13.47 7.27 6.29
N MET A 127 -13.99 6.06 6.49
CA MET A 127 -13.91 5.38 7.79
C MET A 127 -12.47 5.18 8.24
N PHE A 128 -11.55 4.89 7.30
CA PHE A 128 -10.12 4.77 7.61
C PHE A 128 -9.52 6.10 8.09
N TYR A 129 -9.84 7.22 7.45
CA TYR A 129 -9.33 8.54 7.88
C TYR A 129 -9.92 8.96 9.23
N ASP A 130 -11.20 8.63 9.49
CA ASP A 130 -11.82 8.81 10.82
C ASP A 130 -11.10 7.97 11.88
N PHE A 131 -10.73 6.72 11.57
CA PHE A 131 -9.91 5.88 12.45
C PHE A 131 -8.56 6.54 12.74
N CYS A 132 -7.80 6.93 11.71
CA CYS A 132 -6.50 7.57 11.88
C CYS A 132 -6.58 8.86 12.70
N ASN A 133 -7.60 9.68 12.46
CA ASN A 133 -7.86 10.90 13.24
C ASN A 133 -8.10 10.60 14.72
N ALA A 134 -8.82 9.53 15.02
CA ALA A 134 -9.15 9.13 16.40
C ALA A 134 -7.93 8.59 17.18
N VAL A 135 -6.94 8.01 16.49
CA VAL A 135 -5.76 7.39 17.12
C VAL A 135 -4.50 8.24 17.01
N LEU A 136 -4.54 9.39 16.32
CA LEU A 136 -3.39 10.30 16.24
C LEU A 136 -2.97 10.73 17.65
N ARG A 137 -1.68 10.65 17.93
CA ARG A 137 -1.16 11.08 19.22
C ARG A 137 -1.19 12.61 19.34
N PRO A 138 -1.25 13.14 20.57
CA PRO A 138 -1.17 14.59 20.80
C PRO A 138 0.10 15.22 20.22
N ASP A 139 1.19 14.45 20.11
CA ASP A 139 2.46 14.89 19.52
C ASP A 139 2.45 14.91 17.99
N GLY A 140 1.34 14.53 17.34
CA GLY A 140 1.14 14.62 15.90
C GLY A 140 1.65 13.43 15.10
N PHE A 141 1.92 12.28 15.69
CA PHE A 141 2.32 11.08 14.95
C PHE A 141 1.43 9.88 15.24
N LEU A 142 1.46 8.92 14.33
CA LEU A 142 0.79 7.62 14.47
C LEU A 142 1.79 6.59 15.01
N MET A 143 1.27 5.65 15.80
CA MET A 143 2.06 4.52 16.30
C MET A 143 2.24 3.49 15.19
N HIS A 144 3.19 2.60 15.37
CA HIS A 144 3.54 1.52 14.46
C HIS A 144 2.33 0.72 13.95
N LYS A 145 1.45 0.25 14.83
CA LYS A 145 0.23 -0.47 14.46
C LYS A 145 -0.83 -0.43 15.56
N TYR A 146 -2.05 -0.71 15.17
CA TYR A 146 -3.23 -0.68 16.04
C TYR A 146 -4.06 -1.95 15.90
N ASN A 147 -4.75 -2.32 16.98
CA ASN A 147 -5.86 -3.24 16.92
C ASN A 147 -7.09 -2.56 16.27
N PRO A 148 -8.05 -3.33 15.71
CA PRO A 148 -9.27 -2.75 15.17
C PRO A 148 -10.08 -1.93 16.20
N ASP A 149 -9.98 -2.22 17.50
CA ASP A 149 -10.60 -1.47 18.59
C ASP A 149 -9.87 -0.16 18.95
N ARG A 150 -8.88 0.26 18.15
CA ARG A 150 -8.04 1.46 18.31
C ARG A 150 -7.02 1.37 19.44
N SER A 151 -6.92 0.28 20.16
CA SER A 151 -5.81 0.07 21.09
C SER A 151 -4.48 -0.13 20.34
N TRP A 152 -3.36 0.12 21.01
CA TRP A 152 -2.04 -0.07 20.38
C TRP A 152 -1.80 -1.55 20.11
N GLY A 153 -1.35 -1.87 18.93
CA GLY A 153 -0.83 -3.18 18.59
C GLY A 153 0.52 -3.46 19.27
N SER A 154 0.92 -4.71 19.33
CA SER A 154 2.27 -5.08 19.78
C SER A 154 3.33 -4.41 18.91
N SER A 155 4.47 -4.05 19.48
CA SER A 155 5.57 -3.49 18.70
C SER A 155 6.90 -3.99 19.25
N TRP A 156 7.80 -4.38 18.35
CA TRP A 156 9.18 -4.71 18.70
C TRP A 156 10.13 -3.52 18.55
N HIS A 157 9.65 -2.35 18.16
CA HIS A 157 10.45 -1.13 18.10
C HIS A 157 10.71 -0.59 19.50
N PRO A 158 11.96 -0.52 19.97
CA PRO A 158 12.28 -0.06 21.31
C PRO A 158 12.20 1.47 21.44
N TRP A 159 11.74 1.93 22.61
CA TRP A 159 11.71 3.34 22.99
C TRP A 159 13.06 3.87 23.50
N VAL A 160 14.04 3.00 23.61
CA VAL A 160 15.38 3.33 24.11
C VAL A 160 16.40 2.71 23.17
N ASP A 161 17.43 3.47 22.80
CA ASP A 161 18.53 2.94 21.99
C ASP A 161 19.46 2.03 22.84
N ARG A 162 20.49 1.48 22.20
CA ARG A 162 21.46 0.58 22.87
C ARG A 162 22.27 1.28 23.96
N ASP A 163 22.37 2.61 23.92
CA ASP A 163 23.10 3.43 24.89
C ASP A 163 22.20 3.95 26.00
N GLY A 164 20.90 3.60 25.99
CA GLY A 164 19.91 4.02 26.97
C GLY A 164 19.29 5.39 26.72
N ASN A 165 19.48 6.00 25.52
CA ASN A 165 18.84 7.27 25.19
C ASN A 165 17.42 7.04 24.68
N PRO A 166 16.47 7.93 25.01
CA PRO A 166 15.12 7.89 24.44
C PRO A 166 15.14 8.03 22.92
N GLN A 167 14.31 7.22 22.25
CA GLN A 167 14.04 7.31 20.82
C GLN A 167 12.56 7.07 20.55
N LEU A 168 12.03 7.59 19.44
CA LEU A 168 10.68 7.26 19.02
C LEU A 168 10.65 5.85 18.39
N ALA A 169 9.76 5.02 18.88
CA ALA A 169 9.51 3.66 18.38
C ALA A 169 8.47 3.69 17.25
N ILE A 170 8.76 4.44 16.18
CA ILE A 170 7.85 4.71 15.07
C ILE A 170 8.45 4.34 13.71
N GLN A 171 7.55 4.20 12.75
CA GLN A 171 7.81 4.30 11.32
C GLN A 171 7.19 5.62 10.86
N GLU A 172 8.01 6.58 10.45
CA GLU A 172 7.53 7.94 10.17
C GLU A 172 6.65 8.00 8.91
N ASP A 173 6.83 7.04 8.00
CA ASP A 173 5.99 6.86 6.81
C ASP A 173 4.53 6.53 7.15
N GLU A 174 4.24 5.90 8.30
CA GLU A 174 2.88 5.66 8.79
C GLU A 174 2.06 6.95 8.87
N THR A 175 2.67 8.00 9.40
CA THR A 175 2.02 9.31 9.54
C THR A 175 1.93 10.04 8.20
N ALA A 176 3.01 10.03 7.44
CA ALA A 176 3.12 10.76 6.18
C ALA A 176 2.16 10.25 5.10
N LEU A 177 2.03 8.92 4.99
CA LEU A 177 1.16 8.28 3.98
C LEU A 177 -0.33 8.50 4.25
N VAL A 178 -0.74 8.67 5.50
CA VAL A 178 -2.13 9.05 5.82
C VAL A 178 -2.45 10.44 5.24
N LEU A 179 -1.54 11.42 5.39
CA LEU A 179 -1.72 12.75 4.79
C LEU A 179 -1.75 12.68 3.25
N TYR A 180 -0.79 11.96 2.66
CA TYR A 180 -0.72 11.76 1.22
C TYR A 180 -2.00 11.10 0.69
N SER A 181 -2.46 10.00 1.28
CA SER A 181 -3.64 9.28 0.81
C SER A 181 -4.94 10.10 1.00
N LEU A 182 -5.06 10.87 2.08
CA LEU A 182 -6.17 11.80 2.28
C LEU A 182 -6.21 12.87 1.18
N TRP A 183 -5.04 13.38 0.77
CA TRP A 183 -4.95 14.31 -0.36
C TRP A 183 -5.36 13.66 -1.68
N GLN A 184 -4.94 12.39 -1.94
CA GLN A 184 -5.38 11.66 -3.13
C GLN A 184 -6.89 11.40 -3.11
N HIS A 185 -7.44 11.07 -1.94
CA HIS A 185 -8.89 10.94 -1.75
C HIS A 185 -9.62 12.23 -2.13
N TYR A 186 -9.17 13.38 -1.60
CA TYR A 186 -9.74 14.68 -1.96
C TYR A 186 -9.65 14.98 -3.46
N ARG A 187 -8.52 14.70 -4.08
CA ARG A 187 -8.34 14.90 -5.53
C ARG A 187 -9.28 14.05 -6.39
N VAL A 188 -9.72 12.91 -5.90
CA VAL A 188 -10.64 12.02 -6.64
C VAL A 188 -12.09 12.42 -6.44
N PHE A 189 -12.48 12.82 -5.22
CA PHE A 189 -13.87 13.03 -4.86
C PHE A 189 -14.27 14.51 -4.70
N ASP A 190 -13.30 15.42 -4.58
CA ASP A 190 -13.50 16.87 -4.35
C ASP A 190 -14.37 17.17 -3.11
N ASP A 191 -14.31 16.31 -2.09
CA ASP A 191 -15.17 16.36 -0.92
C ASP A 191 -14.52 17.15 0.22
N ILE A 192 -14.62 18.46 0.13
CA ILE A 192 -14.04 19.38 1.12
C ILE A 192 -14.75 19.29 2.47
N GLU A 193 -16.05 18.96 2.48
CA GLU A 193 -16.83 18.87 3.72
C GLU A 193 -16.37 17.69 4.58
N PHE A 194 -15.96 16.60 3.94
CA PHE A 194 -15.33 15.48 4.66
C PHE A 194 -13.94 15.86 5.20
N VAL A 195 -13.13 16.56 4.43
CA VAL A 195 -11.75 16.92 4.83
C VAL A 195 -11.71 18.00 5.90
N ALA A 196 -12.66 18.95 5.89
CA ALA A 196 -12.63 20.12 6.78
C ALA A 196 -12.49 19.77 8.28
N PRO A 197 -13.23 18.81 8.88
CA PRO A 197 -13.01 18.44 10.28
C PRO A 197 -11.64 17.82 10.53
N HIS A 198 -11.07 17.10 9.57
CA HIS A 198 -9.76 16.45 9.68
C HIS A 198 -8.59 17.42 9.53
N TYR A 199 -8.80 18.59 8.93
CA TYR A 199 -7.72 19.54 8.69
C TYR A 199 -7.02 19.98 9.98
N ARG A 200 -7.79 20.35 11.01
CA ARG A 200 -7.24 20.80 12.30
C ARG A 200 -6.83 19.66 13.23
N THR A 201 -7.45 18.51 13.13
CA THR A 201 -7.30 17.42 14.08
C THR A 201 -6.34 16.33 13.62
N LEU A 202 -6.13 16.20 12.30
CA LEU A 202 -5.24 15.20 11.70
C LEU A 202 -4.14 15.88 10.87
N VAL A 203 -4.51 16.71 9.87
CA VAL A 203 -3.53 17.20 8.88
C VAL A 203 -2.51 18.14 9.51
N THR A 204 -2.96 19.18 10.22
CA THR A 204 -2.06 20.17 10.80
C THR A 204 -1.13 19.59 11.87
N PRO A 205 -1.60 18.82 12.89
CA PRO A 205 -0.71 18.23 13.88
C PRO A 205 0.31 17.26 13.27
N ALA A 206 -0.12 16.42 12.32
CA ALA A 206 0.78 15.47 11.68
C ALA A 206 1.84 16.19 10.81
N ALA A 207 1.46 17.21 10.05
CA ALA A 207 2.42 17.99 9.28
C ALA A 207 3.41 18.77 10.18
N ASP A 208 2.95 19.31 11.31
CA ASP A 208 3.82 19.99 12.27
C ASP A 208 4.85 19.04 12.89
N PHE A 209 4.46 17.81 13.21
CA PHE A 209 5.38 16.76 13.63
C PHE A 209 6.43 16.47 12.54
N LEU A 210 6.02 16.21 11.30
CA LEU A 210 6.93 15.91 10.18
C LEU A 210 7.89 17.07 9.86
N VAL A 211 7.48 18.32 10.08
CA VAL A 211 8.38 19.49 9.95
C VAL A 211 9.40 19.55 11.09
N SER A 212 9.02 19.18 12.31
CA SER A 212 9.85 19.31 13.50
C SER A 212 10.81 18.13 13.72
N TYR A 213 10.39 16.92 13.37
CA TYR A 213 11.18 15.69 13.55
C TYR A 213 12.18 15.51 12.41
N ARG A 214 13.28 16.26 12.47
CA ARG A 214 14.29 16.35 11.42
C ARG A 214 15.70 16.12 11.96
N GLU A 215 16.53 15.47 11.16
CA GLU A 215 17.94 15.35 11.46
C GLU A 215 18.65 16.72 11.28
N PRO A 216 19.37 17.23 12.33
CA PRO A 216 19.82 18.63 12.34
C PRO A 216 20.87 18.97 11.28
N TYR A 217 21.79 18.06 10.93
CA TYR A 217 22.88 18.31 9.97
C TYR A 217 22.43 18.23 8.52
N THR A 218 21.70 17.18 8.19
CA THR A 218 21.28 16.90 6.82
C THR A 218 19.99 17.60 6.43
N ARG A 219 19.16 17.94 7.42
CA ARG A 219 17.79 18.44 7.27
C ARG A 219 16.86 17.42 6.60
N LEU A 220 17.27 16.17 6.51
CA LEU A 220 16.42 15.04 6.21
C LEU A 220 15.48 14.73 7.38
N PRO A 221 14.44 13.88 7.21
CA PRO A 221 13.63 13.38 8.31
C PRO A 221 14.47 12.79 9.44
N GLY A 222 13.92 12.72 10.63
CA GLY A 222 14.55 12.07 11.77
C GLY A 222 14.71 10.55 11.52
N PRO A 223 15.60 9.88 12.28
CA PRO A 223 15.75 8.43 12.13
C PRO A 223 14.53 7.68 12.68
N SER A 224 13.92 6.83 11.84
CA SER A 224 12.81 5.95 12.17
C SER A 224 13.06 4.52 11.70
N TYR A 225 12.15 3.60 11.96
CA TYR A 225 12.23 2.24 11.41
C TYR A 225 11.76 2.24 9.95
N ASP A 226 12.34 1.30 9.16
CA ASP A 226 11.98 1.12 7.75
C ASP A 226 10.60 0.45 7.58
N LEU A 227 10.05 0.55 6.37
CA LEU A 227 8.79 -0.10 6.03
C LEU A 227 8.84 -1.63 6.17
N TRP A 228 10.04 -2.23 6.17
CA TRP A 228 10.26 -3.67 6.39
C TRP A 228 10.36 -4.02 7.86
N GLU A 229 10.35 -3.02 8.77
CA GLU A 229 10.40 -3.17 10.23
C GLU A 229 11.70 -3.77 10.77
N GLU A 230 12.78 -3.68 9.98
CA GLU A 230 14.04 -4.35 10.26
C GLU A 230 15.17 -3.40 10.67
N ARG A 231 15.17 -2.18 10.13
CA ARG A 231 16.29 -1.23 10.26
C ARG A 231 15.84 0.13 10.69
N ARG A 232 16.66 0.78 11.51
CA ARG A 232 16.43 2.15 11.95
C ARG A 232 17.49 3.08 11.37
N GLY A 233 17.06 4.16 10.74
CA GLY A 233 17.92 5.17 10.12
C GLY A 233 17.12 6.25 9.41
N ILE A 234 17.75 7.00 8.56
CA ILE A 234 17.12 7.96 7.65
C ILE A 234 16.94 7.25 6.30
N LEU A 235 15.74 6.84 6.03
CA LEU A 235 15.39 5.94 4.93
C LEU A 235 14.90 6.72 3.72
N THR A 236 15.33 6.34 2.53
CA THR A 236 14.93 7.01 1.30
C THR A 236 13.44 6.86 1.02
N TYR A 237 12.86 5.68 1.29
CA TYR A 237 11.41 5.48 1.18
C TYR A 237 10.66 6.44 2.11
N THR A 238 10.93 6.39 3.42
CA THR A 238 10.30 7.25 4.43
C THR A 238 10.48 8.74 4.09
N THR A 239 11.67 9.12 3.63
CA THR A 239 11.94 10.49 3.17
C THR A 239 11.02 10.91 2.02
N SER A 240 10.76 10.01 1.08
CA SER A 240 9.86 10.29 -0.05
C SER A 240 8.39 10.39 0.37
N THR A 241 7.95 9.58 1.33
CA THR A 241 6.58 9.66 1.87
C THR A 241 6.35 10.95 2.65
N ILE A 242 7.35 11.39 3.44
CA ILE A 242 7.28 12.65 4.20
C ILE A 242 7.23 13.85 3.25
N TYR A 243 8.02 13.85 2.18
CA TYR A 243 7.88 14.85 1.12
C TYR A 243 6.43 14.94 0.62
N ALA A 244 5.80 13.80 0.28
CA ALA A 244 4.44 13.77 -0.24
C ALA A 244 3.39 14.16 0.81
N GLY A 245 3.57 13.76 2.07
CA GLY A 245 2.70 14.15 3.19
C GLY A 245 2.73 15.65 3.45
N LEU A 246 3.92 16.27 3.42
CA LEU A 246 4.08 17.72 3.58
C LEU A 246 3.54 18.49 2.37
N ASP A 247 3.72 17.98 1.15
CA ASP A 247 3.12 18.55 -0.07
C ASP A 247 1.59 18.53 0.03
N ALA A 248 1.02 17.41 0.47
CA ALA A 248 -0.42 17.26 0.71
C ALA A 248 -0.92 18.27 1.76
N ALA A 249 -0.23 18.40 2.88
CA ALA A 249 -0.56 19.36 3.94
C ALA A 249 -0.47 20.82 3.45
N ALA A 250 0.53 21.15 2.64
CA ALA A 250 0.66 22.47 2.02
C ALA A 250 -0.52 22.77 1.10
N ASN A 251 -0.95 21.80 0.29
CA ASN A 251 -2.10 21.96 -0.59
C ASN A 251 -3.41 22.14 0.20
N PHE A 252 -3.65 21.34 1.24
CA PHE A 252 -4.80 21.54 2.13
C PHE A 252 -4.78 22.91 2.81
N SER A 253 -3.61 23.33 3.34
CA SER A 253 -3.47 24.65 3.97
C SER A 253 -3.81 25.79 3.00
N ALA A 254 -3.41 25.68 1.74
CA ALA A 254 -3.77 26.66 0.71
C ALA A 254 -5.29 26.69 0.45
N ILE A 255 -5.96 25.53 0.37
CA ILE A 255 -7.42 25.42 0.19
C ILE A 255 -8.16 26.07 1.36
N PHE A 256 -7.69 25.86 2.61
CA PHE A 256 -8.31 26.42 3.82
C PHE A 256 -7.89 27.89 4.11
N GLY A 257 -7.14 28.56 3.21
CA GLY A 257 -6.73 29.94 3.33
C GLY A 257 -5.60 30.21 4.32
N GLU A 258 -4.90 29.16 4.78
CA GLU A 258 -3.79 29.22 5.73
C GLU A 258 -2.43 29.38 4.99
N GLY A 259 -2.24 30.50 4.31
CA GLY A 259 -1.11 30.74 3.42
C GLY A 259 0.27 30.63 4.08
N GLU A 260 0.40 31.00 5.35
CA GLU A 260 1.66 30.86 6.11
C GLU A 260 2.00 29.38 6.34
N LEU A 261 1.02 28.56 6.74
CA LEU A 261 1.21 27.11 6.92
C LEU A 261 1.51 26.43 5.56
N ALA A 262 0.79 26.80 4.50
CA ALA A 262 1.05 26.29 3.15
C ALA A 262 2.51 26.56 2.73
N THR A 263 3.01 27.79 2.95
CA THR A 263 4.40 28.15 2.65
C THR A 263 5.40 27.37 3.50
N ARG A 264 5.14 27.21 4.79
CA ARG A 264 6.00 26.49 5.73
C ARG A 264 6.13 25.01 5.35
N TYR A 265 5.02 24.33 5.05
CA TYR A 265 5.03 22.91 4.71
C TYR A 265 5.68 22.69 3.34
N ARG A 266 5.42 23.55 2.35
CA ARG A 266 6.06 23.51 1.04
C ARG A 266 7.58 23.70 1.16
N ALA A 267 8.02 24.69 1.92
CA ALA A 267 9.44 24.93 2.12
C ALA A 267 10.16 23.74 2.76
N ALA A 268 9.51 23.06 3.73
CA ALA A 268 10.04 21.86 4.34
C ALA A 268 10.12 20.69 3.34
N ALA A 269 9.10 20.46 2.53
CA ALA A 269 9.12 19.46 1.47
C ALA A 269 10.26 19.71 0.46
N ASP A 270 10.41 20.96 -0.01
CA ASP A 270 11.47 21.34 -0.94
C ASP A 270 12.86 21.20 -0.34
N GLU A 271 13.02 21.48 0.96
CA GLU A 271 14.28 21.27 1.69
C GLU A 271 14.63 19.78 1.74
N ILE A 272 13.66 18.92 2.05
CA ILE A 272 13.83 17.46 2.06
C ILE A 272 14.25 16.96 0.68
N LYS A 273 13.58 17.39 -0.38
CA LYS A 273 13.92 16.99 -1.75
C LYS A 273 15.38 17.34 -2.11
N ARG A 274 15.82 18.56 -1.79
CA ARG A 274 17.23 18.97 -2.01
C ARG A 274 18.20 18.15 -1.16
N ALA A 275 17.86 17.89 0.10
CA ALA A 275 18.67 17.07 1.00
C ALA A 275 18.75 15.61 0.51
N THR A 276 17.66 15.05 -0.05
CA THR A 276 17.63 13.72 -0.66
C THR A 276 18.64 13.62 -1.80
N GLN A 277 18.66 14.55 -2.74
CA GLN A 277 19.65 14.56 -3.82
C GLN A 277 21.09 14.69 -3.30
N ARG A 278 21.29 15.47 -2.22
CA ARG A 278 22.63 15.73 -1.69
C ARG A 278 23.19 14.56 -0.88
N TYR A 279 22.39 13.90 -0.07
CA TYR A 279 22.87 12.95 0.94
C TYR A 279 22.47 11.49 0.66
N LEU A 280 21.42 11.26 -0.13
CA LEU A 280 20.91 9.92 -0.44
C LEU A 280 21.22 9.48 -1.87
N TRP A 281 21.72 10.36 -2.75
CA TRP A 281 22.28 9.97 -4.03
C TRP A 281 23.74 9.56 -3.86
N ASP A 282 24.13 8.41 -4.42
CA ASP A 282 25.52 7.95 -4.47
C ASP A 282 26.04 8.00 -5.91
N GLU A 283 26.89 9.00 -6.20
CA GLU A 283 27.42 9.22 -7.54
C GLU A 283 28.34 8.09 -8.01
N GLU A 284 29.11 7.49 -7.09
CA GLU A 284 30.01 6.39 -7.42
C GLU A 284 29.23 5.13 -7.83
N ARG A 285 28.15 4.81 -7.11
CA ARG A 285 27.29 3.66 -7.38
C ARG A 285 26.24 3.95 -8.46
N GLY A 286 25.87 5.21 -8.65
CA GLY A 286 24.90 5.64 -9.65
C GLY A 286 23.45 5.28 -9.32
N HIS A 287 23.11 5.18 -8.03
CA HIS A 287 21.74 4.97 -7.56
C HIS A 287 21.51 5.63 -6.21
N PHE A 288 20.25 5.76 -5.79
CA PHE A 288 19.92 6.23 -4.45
C PHE A 288 20.25 5.15 -3.41
N LEU A 289 20.78 5.59 -2.27
CA LEU A 289 21.02 4.76 -1.10
C LEU A 289 19.67 4.29 -0.50
N ARG A 290 19.65 3.09 0.10
CA ARG A 290 18.52 2.66 0.90
C ARG A 290 18.30 3.56 2.10
N MET A 291 19.40 3.87 2.83
CA MET A 291 19.38 4.72 4.00
C MET A 291 20.76 5.28 4.34
N ILE A 292 20.77 6.25 5.24
CA ILE A 292 21.96 6.68 5.97
C ILE A 292 21.71 6.66 7.48
N THR A 293 22.77 6.58 8.25
CA THR A 293 22.77 6.94 9.68
C THR A 293 23.76 8.07 9.92
N VAL A 294 23.45 8.94 10.90
CA VAL A 294 24.28 10.09 11.24
C VAL A 294 24.67 9.96 12.70
N ASP A 295 25.96 9.92 12.98
CA ASP A 295 26.48 9.88 14.34
C ASP A 295 26.40 11.27 15.01
N ARG A 296 26.61 11.32 16.33
CA ARG A 296 26.56 12.57 17.12
C ARG A 296 27.58 13.62 16.67
N ASP A 297 28.70 13.20 16.07
CA ASP A 297 29.72 14.08 15.51
C ASP A 297 29.44 14.54 14.08
N GLY A 298 28.32 14.11 13.49
CA GLY A 298 27.90 14.40 12.13
C GLY A 298 28.48 13.45 11.07
N THR A 299 29.18 12.38 11.47
CA THR A 299 29.66 11.36 10.53
C THR A 299 28.49 10.61 9.90
N ILE A 300 28.48 10.51 8.58
CA ILE A 300 27.42 9.83 7.79
C ILE A 300 27.88 8.44 7.37
N HIS A 301 27.14 7.44 7.75
CA HIS A 301 27.30 6.05 7.28
C HIS A 301 26.23 5.74 6.23
N LYS A 302 26.66 5.19 5.11
CA LYS A 302 25.81 4.90 3.95
C LYS A 302 25.46 3.42 3.88
N ASP A 303 24.19 3.13 3.66
CA ASP A 303 23.70 1.81 3.26
C ASP A 303 23.24 1.87 1.79
N ALA A 304 24.03 1.28 0.92
CA ALA A 304 23.82 1.30 -0.52
C ALA A 304 23.19 0.01 -1.06
N THR A 305 22.59 -0.81 -0.20
CA THR A 305 21.80 -1.98 -0.61
C THR A 305 20.70 -1.55 -1.56
N LEU A 306 20.61 -2.20 -2.72
CA LEU A 306 19.49 -1.99 -3.62
C LEU A 306 18.21 -2.56 -3.00
N ASP A 307 17.19 -1.73 -2.93
CA ASP A 307 15.92 -2.02 -2.23
C ASP A 307 14.75 -1.56 -3.10
N SER A 308 13.78 -2.44 -3.31
CA SER A 308 12.59 -2.14 -4.13
C SER A 308 11.81 -0.93 -3.63
N SER A 309 11.93 -0.58 -2.35
CA SER A 309 11.30 0.62 -1.77
C SER A 309 11.81 1.94 -2.33
N LEU A 310 12.96 1.95 -3.02
CA LEU A 310 13.45 3.14 -3.73
C LEU A 310 12.46 3.64 -4.81
N CYS A 311 11.51 2.80 -5.21
CA CYS A 311 10.36 3.18 -6.03
C CYS A 311 9.55 4.34 -5.43
N GLY A 312 9.52 4.50 -4.10
CA GLY A 312 8.83 5.59 -3.43
C GLY A 312 9.23 6.98 -3.93
N LEU A 313 10.45 7.15 -4.41
CA LEU A 313 10.95 8.42 -4.95
C LEU A 313 10.09 8.96 -6.10
N PHE A 314 9.61 8.11 -7.00
CA PHE A 314 8.72 8.53 -8.08
C PHE A 314 7.24 8.33 -7.73
N GLN A 315 6.89 7.27 -7.00
CA GLN A 315 5.49 6.96 -6.64
C GLN A 315 4.83 8.10 -5.86
N PHE A 316 5.58 8.71 -4.94
CA PHE A 316 5.10 9.82 -4.11
C PHE A 316 5.40 11.21 -4.70
N GLY A 317 5.89 11.26 -5.95
CA GLY A 317 6.04 12.48 -6.71
C GLY A 317 7.21 13.37 -6.31
N MET A 318 8.18 12.86 -5.52
CA MET A 318 9.38 13.63 -5.20
C MET A 318 10.21 13.90 -6.46
N PHE A 319 10.35 12.90 -7.33
CA PHE A 319 10.99 13.03 -8.66
C PHE A 319 10.08 12.44 -9.75
N PRO A 320 10.11 12.97 -10.97
CA PRO A 320 9.44 12.32 -12.10
C PRO A 320 10.04 10.91 -12.35
N ALA A 321 9.24 9.98 -12.84
CA ALA A 321 9.73 8.64 -13.24
C ALA A 321 10.74 8.70 -14.42
N THR A 322 10.75 9.81 -15.16
CA THR A 322 11.69 10.12 -16.27
C THR A 322 12.90 10.96 -15.85
N ASP A 323 13.09 11.18 -14.55
CA ASP A 323 14.30 11.80 -14.01
C ASP A 323 15.48 10.85 -14.19
N GLU A 324 16.63 11.35 -14.66
CA GLU A 324 17.82 10.54 -14.94
C GLU A 324 18.30 9.73 -13.73
N LEU A 325 18.23 10.30 -12.53
CA LEU A 325 18.64 9.62 -11.30
C LEU A 325 17.67 8.47 -10.96
N ILE A 326 16.38 8.67 -11.22
CA ILE A 326 15.36 7.63 -11.04
C ILE A 326 15.54 6.53 -12.08
N GLU A 327 15.72 6.87 -13.35
CA GLU A 327 15.94 5.88 -14.41
C GLU A 327 17.15 4.99 -14.13
N ARG A 328 18.28 5.58 -13.72
CA ARG A 328 19.48 4.85 -13.33
C ARG A 328 19.24 3.93 -12.12
N THR A 329 18.55 4.42 -11.10
CA THR A 329 18.23 3.63 -9.92
C THR A 329 17.32 2.44 -10.27
N MET A 330 16.24 2.69 -11.02
CA MET A 330 15.28 1.65 -11.39
C MET A 330 15.89 0.60 -12.32
N GLN A 331 16.78 1.00 -13.22
CA GLN A 331 17.50 0.06 -14.09
C GLN A 331 18.39 -0.88 -13.26
N GLN A 332 19.12 -0.35 -12.28
CA GLN A 332 19.95 -1.19 -11.40
C GLN A 332 19.10 -2.10 -10.52
N LEU A 333 17.99 -1.61 -9.98
CA LEU A 333 17.04 -2.42 -9.23
C LEU A 333 16.54 -3.62 -10.05
N GLU A 334 16.04 -3.38 -11.26
CA GLU A 334 15.54 -4.44 -12.13
C GLU A 334 16.62 -5.46 -12.48
N GLN A 335 17.83 -4.99 -12.85
CA GLN A 335 18.96 -5.86 -13.22
C GLN A 335 19.46 -6.72 -12.06
N THR A 336 19.50 -6.17 -10.85
CA THR A 336 20.08 -6.83 -9.68
C THR A 336 19.07 -7.72 -8.96
N LEU A 337 17.84 -7.23 -8.78
CA LEU A 337 16.85 -7.88 -7.94
C LEU A 337 15.96 -8.86 -8.72
N TRP A 338 15.79 -8.70 -10.04
CA TRP A 338 14.92 -9.62 -10.77
C TRP A 338 15.34 -11.08 -10.55
N VAL A 339 14.42 -11.88 -10.04
CA VAL A 339 14.63 -13.33 -9.77
C VAL A 339 14.82 -14.06 -11.09
N LYS A 340 15.94 -14.79 -11.20
CA LYS A 340 16.40 -15.40 -12.47
C LYS A 340 15.84 -16.81 -12.72
N THR A 341 14.97 -17.30 -11.84
CA THR A 341 14.25 -18.56 -12.03
C THR A 341 13.00 -18.34 -12.92
N GLN A 342 12.27 -19.41 -13.20
CA GLN A 342 11.02 -19.31 -13.97
C GLN A 342 9.93 -18.49 -13.26
N ALA A 343 9.98 -18.38 -11.92
CA ALA A 343 9.05 -17.55 -11.18
C ALA A 343 9.17 -16.08 -11.57
N GLY A 344 10.41 -15.57 -11.72
CA GLY A 344 10.62 -14.14 -11.94
C GLY A 344 10.16 -13.29 -10.75
N GLY A 345 9.94 -11.97 -10.98
CA GLY A 345 9.47 -11.05 -9.95
C GLY A 345 10.60 -10.39 -9.15
N MET A 346 10.23 -9.46 -8.28
CA MET A 346 11.14 -8.61 -7.51
C MET A 346 11.06 -8.94 -6.01
N PRO A 347 12.19 -9.23 -5.33
CA PRO A 347 12.27 -9.30 -3.86
C PRO A 347 12.26 -7.89 -3.25
N ARG A 348 12.26 -7.80 -1.91
CA ARG A 348 12.35 -6.53 -1.21
C ARG A 348 13.69 -5.83 -1.44
N TYR A 349 14.81 -6.54 -1.23
CA TYR A 349 16.17 -5.99 -1.34
C TYR A 349 17.21 -7.09 -1.58
N GLU A 350 18.46 -6.68 -1.83
CA GLU A 350 19.60 -7.58 -1.99
C GLU A 350 19.84 -8.43 -0.75
N ASN A 351 19.91 -9.74 -0.92
CA ASN A 351 20.07 -10.72 0.15
C ASN A 351 18.95 -10.63 1.22
N ASP A 352 17.70 -10.57 0.74
CA ASP A 352 16.53 -10.58 1.60
C ASP A 352 16.38 -11.94 2.30
N TYR A 353 16.51 -11.92 3.63
CA TYR A 353 16.49 -13.14 4.45
C TYR A 353 15.08 -13.55 4.91
N TYR A 354 14.08 -12.70 4.71
CA TYR A 354 12.75 -12.97 5.25
C TYR A 354 12.04 -14.09 4.48
N TYR A 355 11.77 -15.20 5.15
CA TYR A 355 11.27 -16.45 4.56
C TYR A 355 12.15 -17.00 3.43
N GLN A 356 13.44 -16.66 3.41
CA GLN A 356 14.37 -16.99 2.34
C GLN A 356 14.38 -18.50 2.05
N VAL A 357 14.08 -18.86 0.80
CA VAL A 357 14.05 -20.27 0.35
C VAL A 357 15.41 -20.76 -0.11
N THR A 358 16.27 -19.86 -0.61
CA THR A 358 17.59 -20.23 -1.10
C THR A 358 18.66 -19.25 -0.65
N HIS A 359 19.87 -19.74 -0.43
CA HIS A 359 21.06 -18.92 -0.21
C HIS A 359 21.89 -18.72 -1.49
N ASP A 360 21.43 -19.22 -2.64
CA ASP A 360 22.05 -18.98 -3.95
C ASP A 360 21.58 -17.63 -4.50
N LEU A 361 22.26 -16.57 -4.09
CA LEU A 361 21.98 -15.19 -4.51
C LEU A 361 22.17 -14.95 -6.02
N SER A 362 22.83 -15.87 -6.74
CA SER A 362 22.94 -15.78 -8.19
C SER A 362 21.63 -16.05 -8.91
N GLN A 363 20.71 -16.78 -8.29
CA GLN A 363 19.38 -17.10 -8.80
C GLN A 363 18.29 -16.18 -8.25
N ALA A 364 18.34 -15.90 -6.93
CA ALA A 364 17.35 -15.05 -6.28
C ALA A 364 17.98 -14.29 -5.11
N GLN A 365 17.88 -12.97 -5.09
CA GLN A 365 18.31 -12.12 -3.97
C GLN A 365 17.39 -12.25 -2.75
N GLY A 366 16.21 -12.80 -2.94
CA GLY A 366 15.17 -13.08 -1.97
C GLY A 366 13.95 -13.67 -2.68
N ASN A 367 12.88 -13.92 -1.96
CA ASN A 367 11.63 -14.36 -2.58
C ASN A 367 10.97 -13.20 -3.33
N PRO A 368 10.35 -13.43 -4.50
CA PRO A 368 9.59 -12.37 -5.17
C PRO A 368 8.33 -11.99 -4.39
N TRP A 369 8.08 -10.69 -4.29
CA TRP A 369 6.92 -10.10 -3.64
C TRP A 369 5.96 -9.49 -4.67
N PHE A 370 4.66 -9.65 -4.43
CA PHE A 370 3.66 -9.03 -5.30
C PHE A 370 3.81 -7.51 -5.34
N ILE A 371 3.95 -6.86 -4.17
CA ILE A 371 4.07 -5.40 -4.12
C ILE A 371 5.31 -4.89 -4.85
N CYS A 372 6.47 -5.52 -4.65
CA CYS A 372 7.73 -5.10 -5.27
C CYS A 372 7.68 -5.26 -6.80
N THR A 373 7.09 -6.35 -7.29
CA THR A 373 6.90 -6.60 -8.73
C THR A 373 5.92 -5.59 -9.34
N LEU A 374 4.85 -5.25 -8.62
CA LEU A 374 3.88 -4.25 -9.06
C LEU A 374 4.45 -2.83 -9.02
N TRP A 375 5.37 -2.50 -8.10
CA TRP A 375 6.08 -1.23 -8.12
C TRP A 375 6.93 -1.05 -9.38
N LEU A 376 7.57 -2.13 -9.85
CA LEU A 376 8.26 -2.10 -11.14
C LEU A 376 7.26 -1.87 -12.30
N ALA A 377 6.07 -2.49 -12.25
CA ALA A 377 5.02 -2.23 -13.24
C ALA A 377 4.58 -0.75 -13.21
N GLN A 378 4.37 -0.18 -12.02
CA GLN A 378 4.02 1.23 -11.85
C GLN A 378 5.12 2.16 -12.41
N TYR A 379 6.40 1.81 -12.24
CA TYR A 379 7.49 2.55 -12.87
C TYR A 379 7.39 2.54 -14.39
N LYS A 380 7.21 1.37 -15.01
CA LYS A 380 7.04 1.25 -16.47
C LYS A 380 5.83 2.05 -16.96
N ILE A 381 4.71 2.01 -16.24
CA ILE A 381 3.53 2.83 -16.54
C ILE A 381 3.84 4.32 -16.41
N ALA A 382 4.46 4.75 -15.33
CA ALA A 382 4.71 6.17 -15.06
C ALA A 382 5.62 6.80 -16.12
N ARG A 383 6.70 6.11 -16.50
CA ARG A 383 7.66 6.61 -17.51
C ARG A 383 7.13 6.56 -18.94
N ALA A 384 6.17 5.69 -19.26
CA ALA A 384 5.70 5.46 -20.62
C ALA A 384 5.25 6.77 -21.29
N SER A 385 5.71 7.01 -22.51
CA SER A 385 5.35 8.13 -23.37
C SER A 385 4.57 7.70 -24.61
N THR A 386 4.55 6.40 -24.91
CA THR A 386 3.79 5.77 -26.00
C THR A 386 2.99 4.56 -25.50
N ILE A 387 2.10 4.04 -26.35
CA ILE A 387 1.33 2.85 -26.02
C ILE A 387 2.22 1.59 -25.97
N GLU A 388 3.24 1.52 -26.82
CA GLU A 388 4.19 0.41 -26.86
C GLU A 388 5.00 0.37 -25.56
N GLU A 389 5.47 1.53 -25.07
CA GLU A 389 6.15 1.61 -23.76
C GLU A 389 5.21 1.27 -22.60
N LEU A 390 3.91 1.65 -22.68
CA LEU A 390 2.93 1.26 -21.67
C LEU A 390 2.74 -0.25 -21.61
N HIS A 391 2.77 -0.92 -22.75
CA HIS A 391 2.63 -2.38 -22.83
C HIS A 391 3.78 -3.13 -22.15
N GLU A 392 4.94 -2.50 -21.87
CA GLU A 392 6.00 -3.11 -21.06
C GLU A 392 5.56 -3.46 -19.63
N ALA A 393 4.47 -2.87 -19.14
CA ALA A 393 3.92 -3.19 -17.83
C ALA A 393 3.00 -4.42 -17.84
N LEU A 394 2.44 -4.83 -19.00
CA LEU A 394 1.51 -5.95 -19.09
C LEU A 394 2.10 -7.28 -18.59
N PRO A 395 3.35 -7.66 -18.96
CA PRO A 395 3.95 -8.89 -18.44
C PRO A 395 4.05 -8.95 -16.91
N LEU A 396 4.15 -7.79 -16.23
CA LEU A 396 4.22 -7.70 -14.77
C LEU A 396 2.83 -7.82 -14.13
N LEU A 397 1.79 -7.27 -14.76
CA LEU A 397 0.39 -7.51 -14.37
C LEU A 397 0.02 -8.98 -14.57
N GLU A 398 0.42 -9.58 -15.69
CA GLU A 398 0.24 -11.00 -15.95
C GLU A 398 1.05 -11.88 -15.00
N TRP A 399 2.21 -11.40 -14.54
CA TRP A 399 2.98 -12.07 -13.48
C TRP A 399 2.13 -12.20 -12.20
N ALA A 400 1.49 -11.13 -11.78
CA ALA A 400 0.60 -11.16 -10.61
C ALA A 400 -0.59 -12.14 -10.84
N LEU A 401 -1.18 -12.14 -12.03
CA LEU A 401 -2.24 -13.08 -12.38
C LEU A 401 -1.79 -14.54 -12.32
N ARG A 402 -0.61 -14.86 -12.88
CA ARG A 402 -0.08 -16.23 -12.87
C ARG A 402 0.28 -16.78 -11.50
N HIS A 403 0.65 -15.90 -10.55
CA HIS A 403 1.05 -16.28 -9.21
C HIS A 403 -0.09 -16.14 -8.18
N ALA A 404 -1.23 -15.59 -8.56
CA ALA A 404 -2.43 -15.63 -7.73
C ALA A 404 -2.95 -17.07 -7.63
N LEU A 405 -3.51 -17.42 -6.48
CA LEU A 405 -4.21 -18.69 -6.30
C LEU A 405 -5.40 -18.82 -7.30
N PRO A 406 -5.89 -20.02 -7.58
CA PRO A 406 -7.07 -20.21 -8.45
C PRO A 406 -8.30 -19.45 -7.97
N SER A 407 -8.38 -19.12 -6.68
CA SER A 407 -9.41 -18.25 -6.09
C SER A 407 -9.25 -16.76 -6.43
N GLY A 408 -8.11 -16.37 -7.03
CA GLY A 408 -7.70 -15.00 -7.27
C GLY A 408 -7.12 -14.31 -6.01
N VAL A 409 -6.74 -15.07 -4.98
CA VAL A 409 -6.08 -14.53 -3.78
C VAL A 409 -4.58 -14.42 -4.04
N MET A 410 -3.99 -13.27 -3.67
CA MET A 410 -2.55 -13.00 -3.74
C MET A 410 -1.95 -13.06 -2.34
N ALA A 411 -0.86 -13.80 -2.22
CA ALA A 411 -0.05 -13.89 -1.01
C ALA A 411 0.84 -12.65 -0.83
N GLU A 412 1.64 -12.66 0.21
CA GLU A 412 2.72 -11.68 0.40
C GLU A 412 3.85 -11.95 -0.59
N GLN A 413 4.32 -13.20 -0.63
CA GLN A 413 5.49 -13.65 -1.37
C GLN A 413 5.17 -14.88 -2.22
N VAL A 414 6.12 -15.21 -3.09
CA VAL A 414 6.07 -16.38 -3.96
C VAL A 414 7.37 -17.16 -3.83
N ASN A 415 7.30 -18.49 -3.78
CA ASN A 415 8.48 -19.35 -3.81
C ASN A 415 9.20 -19.19 -5.17
N PRO A 416 10.47 -18.78 -5.19
CA PRO A 416 11.20 -18.51 -6.43
C PRO A 416 11.39 -19.72 -7.34
N PHE A 417 11.16 -20.95 -6.87
CA PHE A 417 11.35 -22.18 -7.65
C PHE A 417 10.03 -22.89 -7.97
N THR A 418 9.10 -22.96 -7.00
CA THR A 418 7.83 -23.71 -7.19
C THR A 418 6.67 -22.81 -7.60
N SER A 419 6.81 -21.49 -7.47
CA SER A 419 5.74 -20.50 -7.66
C SER A 419 4.57 -20.65 -6.66
N GLU A 420 4.75 -21.41 -5.59
CA GLU A 420 3.76 -21.52 -4.51
C GLU A 420 3.74 -20.26 -3.65
N PRO A 421 2.59 -19.91 -3.05
CA PRO A 421 2.49 -18.78 -2.14
C PRO A 421 3.33 -19.01 -0.88
N LEU A 422 3.93 -17.95 -0.37
CA LEU A 422 4.67 -17.92 0.87
C LEU A 422 4.15 -16.80 1.77
N SER A 423 4.30 -16.98 3.09
CA SER A 423 3.81 -16.07 4.11
C SER A 423 2.27 -15.94 4.10
N VAL A 424 1.73 -14.80 4.53
CA VAL A 424 0.27 -14.61 4.63
C VAL A 424 -0.44 -14.59 3.28
N SER A 425 -1.67 -15.10 3.27
CA SER A 425 -2.53 -15.17 2.08
C SER A 425 -4.02 -15.06 2.45
N PRO A 426 -4.74 -13.97 2.12
CA PRO A 426 -4.30 -12.82 1.34
C PRO A 426 -3.40 -11.85 2.13
N LEU A 427 -2.48 -11.16 1.43
CA LEU A 427 -1.97 -9.90 1.94
C LEU A 427 -2.81 -8.75 1.35
N THR A 428 -3.39 -7.93 2.22
CA THR A 428 -4.26 -6.81 1.81
C THR A 428 -3.51 -5.84 0.88
N TRP A 429 -2.27 -5.53 1.20
CA TRP A 429 -1.44 -4.63 0.40
C TRP A 429 -1.16 -5.18 -1.00
N SER A 430 -0.93 -6.49 -1.19
CA SER A 430 -0.76 -7.09 -2.53
C SER A 430 -1.95 -6.81 -3.44
N HIS A 431 -3.16 -6.97 -2.91
CA HIS A 431 -4.39 -6.68 -3.64
C HIS A 431 -4.59 -5.18 -3.92
N ALA A 432 -4.23 -4.31 -2.97
CA ALA A 432 -4.31 -2.87 -3.15
C ALA A 432 -3.36 -2.37 -4.24
N GLU A 433 -2.10 -2.85 -4.22
CA GLU A 433 -1.13 -2.49 -5.26
C GLU A 433 -1.54 -2.97 -6.65
N PHE A 434 -2.12 -4.16 -6.76
CA PHE A 434 -2.65 -4.62 -8.03
C PHE A 434 -3.79 -3.72 -8.53
N VAL A 435 -4.75 -3.38 -7.66
CA VAL A 435 -5.85 -2.46 -8.00
C VAL A 435 -5.30 -1.10 -8.45
N LEU A 436 -4.36 -0.53 -7.70
CA LEU A 436 -3.76 0.77 -8.02
C LEU A 436 -2.98 0.73 -9.34
N THR A 437 -2.19 -0.34 -9.57
CA THR A 437 -1.42 -0.52 -10.81
C THR A 437 -2.33 -0.61 -12.02
N VAL A 438 -3.41 -1.38 -11.94
CA VAL A 438 -4.44 -1.45 -12.99
C VAL A 438 -5.06 -0.07 -13.24
N ARG A 439 -5.37 0.69 -12.17
CA ARG A 439 -5.91 2.05 -12.32
C ARG A 439 -4.94 3.00 -13.01
N TRP A 440 -3.64 2.92 -12.68
CA TRP A 440 -2.62 3.71 -13.36
C TRP A 440 -2.48 3.34 -14.82
N TYR A 441 -2.48 2.02 -15.13
CA TYR A 441 -2.43 1.53 -16.51
C TYR A 441 -3.59 2.08 -17.34
N ILE A 442 -4.82 1.89 -16.88
CA ILE A 442 -6.03 2.38 -17.56
C ILE A 442 -5.98 3.90 -17.77
N GLY A 443 -5.62 4.64 -16.73
CA GLY A 443 -5.51 6.11 -16.81
C GLY A 443 -4.49 6.56 -17.85
N LYS A 444 -3.38 5.82 -18.00
CA LYS A 444 -2.34 6.10 -19.00
C LYS A 444 -2.79 5.66 -20.40
N TYR A 445 -3.41 4.49 -20.52
CA TYR A 445 -3.95 3.95 -21.76
C TYR A 445 -4.92 4.93 -22.43
N HIS A 446 -5.88 5.48 -21.67
CA HIS A 446 -6.83 6.45 -22.21
C HIS A 446 -6.23 7.80 -22.65
N ARG A 447 -4.99 8.09 -22.24
CA ARG A 447 -4.26 9.26 -22.75
C ARG A 447 -3.65 9.00 -24.13
N PHE A 448 -3.29 7.75 -24.43
CA PHE A 448 -2.66 7.35 -25.70
C PHE A 448 -3.67 6.80 -26.71
N ALA A 449 -4.74 6.14 -26.26
CA ALA A 449 -5.76 5.61 -27.12
C ALA A 449 -6.46 6.74 -27.89
N PRO A 450 -6.72 6.56 -29.20
CA PRO A 450 -7.45 7.56 -29.97
C PRO A 450 -8.84 7.76 -29.36
N LYS A 451 -9.21 9.02 -29.11
CA LYS A 451 -10.57 9.36 -28.66
C LYS A 451 -11.56 8.89 -29.71
N ILE A 452 -12.34 7.87 -29.39
CA ILE A 452 -13.44 7.43 -30.26
C ILE A 452 -14.42 8.59 -30.32
N ASP A 453 -14.63 9.16 -31.54
CA ASP A 453 -15.62 10.19 -31.76
C ASP A 453 -17.03 9.57 -31.55
N PRO A 454 -17.77 9.95 -30.49
CA PRO A 454 -19.08 9.38 -30.20
C PRO A 454 -20.13 9.63 -31.30
N ARG A 455 -19.78 10.35 -32.37
CA ARG A 455 -20.60 10.58 -33.54
C ARG A 455 -20.40 9.61 -34.69
N ARG A 456 -19.53 8.58 -34.49
CA ARG A 456 -19.24 7.56 -35.51
C ARG A 456 -19.81 6.16 -35.18
N THR A 457 -20.65 6.03 -34.15
CA THR A 457 -21.41 4.80 -33.82
C THR A 457 -22.90 5.02 -34.08
#